data_284adebaa8b263b05f10b22172ab7076
#
_entry.id   284adebaa8b263b05f10b22172ab7076
#
_cell.length_a   1.000
_cell.length_b   1.000
_cell.length_c   1.000
_cell.angle_alpha   90.00
_cell.angle_beta   90.00
_cell.angle_gamma   90.00
#
_symmetry.space_group_name_H-M   'P 1'
#
loop_
_entity.id
_entity.type
_entity.pdbx_description
1 polymer ?
#
loop_
_entity_poly.entity_id
_entity_poly.type
_entity_poly.pdbx_seq_one_letter_code
_entity_poly.pdbx_strand_id
1 'polypeptide(L)'
;LIVHAPHFFTMEGEGVGYKTDVSMVVNSGKIEGFITAEEEKEYKADEVLDLAHHAVVPGFIDGHMHTGDAILRGLAQDTNNWMMFGLQPFENAVTHEDRVAGSRMALLEAVKSGTTTLGDYWHDMDEACAFIDKVGARGNITQLVRAAKQKVYKPGELYEFDDAMGE
;
A
#
# COMPACT_ATOMS: atom_id res chain seq x y z
N LEU A 1 -5.31 20.35 -14.22
CA LEU A 1 -4.48 19.40 -14.94
C LEU A 1 -5.31 18.68 -16.00
N ILE A 2 -4.80 18.59 -17.22
CA ILE A 2 -5.33 17.70 -18.26
C ILE A 2 -4.31 16.61 -18.51
N VAL A 3 -4.77 15.35 -18.66
CA VAL A 3 -3.90 14.20 -18.95
C VAL A 3 -4.29 13.63 -20.31
N HIS A 4 -3.31 13.60 -21.21
CA HIS A 4 -3.41 12.93 -22.50
C HIS A 4 -2.80 11.54 -22.40
N ALA A 5 -3.53 10.51 -22.78
CA ALA A 5 -3.01 9.15 -22.93
C ALA A 5 -3.84 8.39 -23.97
N PRO A 6 -3.24 7.43 -24.69
CA PRO A 6 -3.98 6.64 -25.68
C PRO A 6 -5.00 5.69 -25.04
N HIS A 7 -4.80 5.33 -23.78
CA HIS A 7 -5.60 4.30 -23.10
C HIS A 7 -5.88 4.69 -21.66
N PHE A 8 -7.15 4.69 -21.27
CA PHE A 8 -7.61 4.84 -19.89
C PHE A 8 -8.43 3.61 -19.48
N PHE A 9 -8.13 3.04 -18.34
CA PHE A 9 -8.88 1.97 -17.71
C PHE A 9 -9.44 2.51 -16.39
N THR A 10 -10.70 2.94 -16.40
CA THR A 10 -11.28 3.67 -15.26
C THR A 10 -11.77 2.77 -14.14
N MET A 11 -11.97 1.48 -14.42
CA MET A 11 -12.61 0.50 -13.56
C MET A 11 -14.05 0.89 -13.16
N GLU A 12 -14.68 1.77 -13.90
CA GLU A 12 -16.05 2.21 -13.70
C GLU A 12 -16.96 1.79 -14.86
N GLY A 13 -18.20 1.44 -14.54
CA GLY A 13 -19.20 1.04 -15.53
C GLY A 13 -19.05 -0.41 -15.97
N GLU A 14 -19.28 -0.67 -17.25
CA GLU A 14 -19.21 -2.02 -17.81
C GLU A 14 -17.75 -2.44 -18.05
N GLY A 15 -17.41 -3.67 -17.67
CA GLY A 15 -16.09 -4.24 -17.84
C GLY A 15 -15.03 -3.48 -17.02
N VAL A 16 -13.94 -3.06 -17.67
CA VAL A 16 -12.83 -2.31 -17.06
C VAL A 16 -12.94 -0.81 -17.28
N GLY A 17 -14.07 -0.32 -17.78
CA GLY A 17 -14.28 1.09 -18.07
C GLY A 17 -13.27 1.68 -19.06
N TYR A 18 -12.96 0.92 -20.13
CA TYR A 18 -11.95 1.31 -21.12
C TYR A 18 -12.39 2.51 -21.97
N LYS A 19 -11.50 3.49 -22.11
CA LYS A 19 -11.71 4.70 -22.92
C LYS A 19 -10.48 4.99 -23.78
N THR A 20 -10.75 5.49 -25.00
CA THR A 20 -9.76 6.03 -25.96
C THR A 20 -10.26 7.35 -26.52
N ASP A 21 -9.38 8.07 -27.20
CA ASP A 21 -9.71 9.32 -27.90
C ASP A 21 -10.33 10.39 -27.00
N VAL A 22 -9.93 10.38 -25.73
CA VAL A 22 -10.36 11.33 -24.71
C VAL A 22 -9.16 11.81 -23.89
N SER A 23 -9.33 12.96 -23.23
CA SER A 23 -8.40 13.48 -22.22
C SER A 23 -9.06 13.42 -20.84
N MET A 24 -8.29 13.11 -19.81
CA MET A 24 -8.78 13.13 -18.43
C MET A 24 -8.57 14.50 -17.80
N VAL A 25 -9.63 15.06 -17.23
CA VAL A 25 -9.59 16.35 -16.51
C VAL A 25 -9.50 16.08 -15.01
N VAL A 26 -8.50 16.69 -14.38
CA VAL A 26 -8.28 16.63 -12.92
C VAL A 26 -8.30 18.05 -12.35
N ASN A 27 -9.14 18.28 -11.36
CA ASN A 27 -9.24 19.54 -10.65
C ASN A 27 -9.23 19.31 -9.15
N SER A 28 -8.40 20.08 -8.43
CA SER A 28 -8.29 20.01 -6.98
C SER A 28 -8.09 18.57 -6.44
N GLY A 29 -7.28 17.76 -7.15
CA GLY A 29 -6.97 16.38 -6.78
C GLY A 29 -8.07 15.36 -7.06
N LYS A 30 -9.10 15.74 -7.85
CA LYS A 30 -10.20 14.85 -8.22
C LYS A 30 -10.34 14.78 -9.74
N ILE A 31 -10.64 13.60 -10.25
CA ILE A 31 -11.02 13.41 -11.64
C ILE A 31 -12.42 14.02 -11.83
N GLU A 32 -12.54 15.05 -12.67
CA GLU A 32 -13.82 15.66 -13.02
C GLU A 32 -14.54 14.87 -14.13
N GLY A 33 -13.78 14.33 -15.05
CA GLY A 33 -14.34 13.56 -16.16
C GLY A 33 -13.35 13.32 -17.28
N PHE A 34 -13.89 12.87 -18.38
CA PHE A 34 -13.18 12.63 -19.63
C PHE A 34 -13.83 13.47 -20.72
N ILE A 35 -13.04 14.18 -21.48
CA ILE A 35 -13.45 15.11 -22.53
C ILE A 35 -12.84 14.71 -23.88
N THR A 36 -13.52 15.05 -24.95
CA THR A 36 -13.00 14.88 -26.31
C THR A 36 -12.02 16.01 -26.67
N ALA A 37 -11.24 15.82 -27.73
CA ALA A 37 -10.32 16.85 -28.22
C ALA A 37 -11.06 18.16 -28.66
N GLU A 38 -12.33 18.08 -29.02
CA GLU A 38 -13.14 19.27 -29.37
C GLU A 38 -13.53 20.03 -28.10
N GLU A 39 -14.02 19.34 -27.09
CA GLU A 39 -14.39 19.93 -25.80
C GLU A 39 -13.17 20.53 -25.09
N GLU A 40 -11.99 19.90 -25.24
CA GLU A 40 -10.75 20.37 -24.61
C GLU A 40 -10.39 21.81 -25.02
N LYS A 41 -10.78 22.27 -26.20
CA LYS A 41 -10.54 23.66 -26.67
C LYS A 41 -11.20 24.72 -25.80
N GLU A 42 -12.23 24.34 -25.05
CA GLU A 42 -12.93 25.21 -24.10
C GLU A 42 -12.31 25.20 -22.69
N TYR A 43 -11.39 24.29 -22.44
CA TYR A 43 -10.73 24.15 -21.12
C TYR A 43 -9.44 24.96 -21.06
N LYS A 44 -9.18 25.51 -19.89
CA LYS A 44 -7.92 26.16 -19.57
C LYS A 44 -7.26 25.39 -18.41
N ALA A 45 -6.20 24.70 -18.70
CA ALA A 45 -5.44 23.94 -17.70
C ALA A 45 -4.18 24.68 -17.30
N ASP A 46 -3.81 24.60 -16.02
CA ASP A 46 -2.53 25.10 -15.51
C ASP A 46 -1.38 24.19 -15.96
N GLU A 47 -1.68 22.89 -16.16
CA GLU A 47 -0.70 21.89 -16.55
C GLU A 47 -1.36 20.87 -17.51
N VAL A 48 -0.58 20.41 -18.48
CA VAL A 48 -0.94 19.32 -19.39
C VAL A 48 0.14 18.24 -19.29
N LEU A 49 -0.29 17.03 -18.99
CA LEU A 49 0.59 15.85 -18.93
C LEU A 49 0.35 14.98 -20.16
N ASP A 50 1.34 14.92 -21.04
CA ASP A 50 1.29 14.10 -22.25
C ASP A 50 1.97 12.75 -22.03
N LEU A 51 1.17 11.70 -22.05
CA LEU A 51 1.56 10.31 -21.82
C LEU A 51 1.38 9.46 -23.10
N ALA A 52 1.87 9.93 -24.23
CA ALA A 52 1.65 9.35 -25.56
C ALA A 52 1.93 7.84 -25.69
N HIS A 53 2.71 7.26 -24.79
CA HIS A 53 3.10 5.84 -24.80
C HIS A 53 2.71 5.07 -23.52
N HIS A 54 1.76 5.58 -22.75
CA HIS A 54 1.34 5.02 -21.48
C HIS A 54 -0.15 4.67 -21.48
N ALA A 55 -0.52 3.74 -20.65
CA ALA A 55 -1.90 3.53 -20.24
C ALA A 55 -2.10 4.12 -18.83
N VAL A 56 -3.23 4.76 -18.61
CA VAL A 56 -3.62 5.29 -17.31
C VAL A 56 -4.57 4.30 -16.65
N VAL A 57 -4.24 3.91 -15.44
CA VAL A 57 -5.02 2.99 -14.61
C VAL A 57 -5.17 3.60 -13.22
N PRO A 58 -6.18 3.21 -12.43
CA PRO A 58 -6.22 3.55 -11.00
C PRO A 58 -4.97 3.04 -10.28
N GLY A 59 -4.54 3.77 -9.24
CA GLY A 59 -3.46 3.30 -8.39
C GLY A 59 -3.79 1.94 -7.76
N PHE A 60 -2.80 1.07 -7.66
CA PHE A 60 -2.98 -0.25 -7.09
C PHE A 60 -3.31 -0.18 -5.59
N ILE A 61 -4.07 -1.16 -5.13
CA ILE A 61 -4.39 -1.37 -3.72
C ILE A 61 -3.70 -2.67 -3.30
N ASP A 62 -2.73 -2.56 -2.40
CA ASP A 62 -2.15 -3.71 -1.74
C ASP A 62 -2.87 -3.94 -0.40
N GLY A 63 -3.69 -4.96 -0.35
CA GLY A 63 -4.55 -5.25 0.81
C GLY A 63 -3.85 -6.01 1.93
N HIS A 64 -2.58 -6.44 1.76
CA HIS A 64 -1.88 -7.22 2.77
C HIS A 64 -0.36 -7.13 2.61
N MET A 65 0.27 -6.45 3.54
CA MET A 65 1.73 -6.30 3.61
C MET A 65 2.24 -6.60 5.02
N HIS A 66 3.57 -6.77 5.11
CA HIS A 66 4.34 -6.76 6.35
C HIS A 66 5.60 -5.95 6.09
N THR A 67 5.44 -4.64 6.07
CA THR A 67 6.51 -3.74 5.62
C THR A 67 7.75 -3.79 6.50
N GLY A 68 7.59 -3.97 7.81
CA GLY A 68 8.71 -4.09 8.75
C GLY A 68 9.64 -5.25 8.47
N ASP A 69 9.11 -6.32 7.85
CA ASP A 69 9.87 -7.51 7.51
C ASP A 69 10.48 -7.47 6.09
N ALA A 70 10.39 -6.36 5.40
CA ALA A 70 10.88 -6.25 4.02
C ALA A 70 12.40 -6.55 3.89
N ILE A 71 13.19 -6.32 4.95
CA ILE A 71 14.60 -6.66 4.98
C ILE A 71 14.87 -8.17 5.12
N LEU A 72 13.86 -8.96 5.49
CA LEU A 72 13.93 -10.43 5.51
C LEU A 72 13.99 -11.04 4.09
N ARG A 73 13.75 -10.24 3.09
CA ARG A 73 13.66 -10.65 1.68
C ARG A 73 14.81 -11.60 1.28
N GLY A 74 14.44 -12.79 0.83
CA GLY A 74 15.38 -13.82 0.41
C GLY A 74 15.93 -14.73 1.53
N LEU A 75 15.74 -14.40 2.80
CA LEU A 75 16.29 -15.19 3.91
C LEU A 75 15.47 -16.45 4.25
N ALA A 76 14.20 -16.46 3.90
CA ALA A 76 13.28 -17.57 4.21
C ALA A 76 12.82 -18.32 2.95
N GLN A 77 13.48 -18.11 1.81
CA GLN A 77 13.14 -18.80 0.56
C GLN A 77 13.67 -20.22 0.56
N ASP A 78 12.92 -21.12 -0.10
CA ASP A 78 13.27 -22.52 -0.32
C ASP A 78 13.59 -23.33 0.95
N THR A 79 13.08 -22.89 2.09
CA THR A 79 13.23 -23.55 3.38
C THR A 79 11.94 -24.27 3.76
N ASN A 80 12.06 -25.55 4.12
CA ASN A 80 10.99 -26.25 4.83
C ASN A 80 10.75 -25.53 6.17
N ASN A 81 9.47 -25.26 6.49
CA ASN A 81 9.13 -24.57 7.74
C ASN A 81 9.82 -23.19 7.88
N TRP A 82 9.59 -22.34 6.89
CA TRP A 82 10.15 -20.98 6.80
C TRP A 82 9.89 -20.13 8.06
N MET A 83 8.79 -20.39 8.78
CA MET A 83 8.48 -19.68 10.02
C MET A 83 9.53 -19.96 11.12
N MET A 84 9.93 -21.21 11.29
CA MET A 84 10.90 -21.60 12.31
C MET A 84 12.34 -21.27 11.94
N PHE A 85 12.69 -21.43 10.65
CA PHE A 85 14.09 -21.34 10.20
C PHE A 85 14.43 -20.03 9.51
N GLY A 86 13.44 -19.26 9.12
CA GLY A 86 13.61 -17.94 8.50
C GLY A 86 13.09 -16.83 9.40
N LEU A 87 11.77 -16.79 9.61
CA LEU A 87 11.11 -15.66 10.28
C LEU A 87 11.50 -15.57 11.76
N GLN A 88 11.44 -16.65 12.52
CA GLN A 88 11.71 -16.60 13.98
C GLN A 88 13.15 -16.18 14.32
N PRO A 89 14.21 -16.68 13.66
CA PRO A 89 15.56 -16.16 13.86
C PRO A 89 15.69 -14.68 13.51
N PHE A 90 15.03 -14.24 12.44
CA PHE A 90 14.99 -12.83 12.05
C PHE A 90 14.31 -11.98 13.12
N GLU A 91 13.12 -12.37 13.57
CA GLU A 91 12.35 -11.68 14.61
C GLU A 91 13.15 -11.52 15.93
N ASN A 92 14.01 -12.47 16.24
CA ASN A 92 14.86 -12.43 17.43
C ASN A 92 16.09 -11.52 17.28
N ALA A 93 16.49 -11.20 16.04
CA ALA A 93 17.70 -10.44 15.75
C ALA A 93 17.43 -9.01 15.29
N VAL A 94 16.25 -8.77 14.68
CA VAL A 94 15.91 -7.47 14.11
C VAL A 94 15.66 -6.43 15.20
N THR A 95 16.21 -5.25 15.00
CA THR A 95 16.00 -4.10 15.90
C THR A 95 14.78 -3.27 15.45
N HIS A 96 14.34 -2.36 16.31
CA HIS A 96 13.34 -1.36 15.96
C HIS A 96 13.77 -0.52 14.74
N GLU A 97 15.00 -0.04 14.72
CA GLU A 97 15.55 0.77 13.64
C GLU A 97 15.59 0.00 12.32
N ASP A 98 15.89 -1.30 12.35
CA ASP A 98 15.88 -2.16 11.16
C ASP A 98 14.46 -2.29 10.61
N ARG A 99 13.45 -2.49 11.46
CA ARG A 99 12.04 -2.55 11.05
C ARG A 99 11.58 -1.24 10.43
N VAL A 100 11.90 -0.12 11.05
CA VAL A 100 11.57 1.22 10.52
C VAL A 100 12.23 1.44 9.15
N ALA A 101 13.49 1.04 8.99
CA ALA A 101 14.18 1.12 7.70
C ALA A 101 13.53 0.21 6.65
N GLY A 102 13.20 -1.03 7.03
CA GLY A 102 12.47 -2.00 6.19
C GLY A 102 11.12 -1.45 5.73
N SER A 103 10.33 -0.92 6.66
CA SER A 103 9.03 -0.32 6.34
C SER A 103 9.16 0.84 5.35
N ARG A 104 10.08 1.76 5.57
CA ARG A 104 10.32 2.89 4.65
C ARG A 104 10.74 2.43 3.26
N MET A 105 11.58 1.42 3.18
CA MET A 105 12.03 0.83 1.91
C MET A 105 10.84 0.20 1.16
N ALA A 106 10.07 -0.67 1.83
CA ALA A 106 8.92 -1.34 1.23
C ALA A 106 7.84 -0.36 0.77
N LEU A 107 7.51 0.63 1.60
CA LEU A 107 6.54 1.67 1.26
C LEU A 107 6.98 2.51 0.07
N LEU A 108 8.27 2.85 -0.01
CA LEU A 108 8.82 3.57 -1.16
C LEU A 108 8.76 2.74 -2.44
N GLU A 109 9.11 1.46 -2.36
CA GLU A 109 8.99 0.53 -3.49
C GLU A 109 7.53 0.38 -3.95
N ALA A 110 6.60 0.22 -3.02
CA ALA A 110 5.17 0.12 -3.31
C ALA A 110 4.66 1.36 -4.06
N VAL A 111 4.94 2.57 -3.55
CA VAL A 111 4.55 3.83 -4.22
C VAL A 111 5.19 3.95 -5.60
N LYS A 112 6.47 3.63 -5.74
CA LYS A 112 7.16 3.66 -7.04
C LYS A 112 6.63 2.63 -8.04
N SER A 113 6.02 1.55 -7.54
CA SER A 113 5.35 0.52 -8.37
C SER A 113 3.90 0.85 -8.71
N GLY A 114 3.39 2.01 -8.26
CA GLY A 114 2.03 2.47 -8.52
C GLY A 114 1.01 2.09 -7.46
N THR A 115 1.41 1.55 -6.33
CA THR A 115 0.52 1.30 -5.19
C THR A 115 0.20 2.61 -4.48
N THR A 116 -1.07 2.94 -4.35
CA THR A 116 -1.56 4.19 -3.74
C THR A 116 -2.30 3.97 -2.43
N THR A 117 -2.67 2.71 -2.14
CA THR A 117 -3.37 2.32 -0.91
C THR A 117 -2.77 1.02 -0.38
N LEU A 118 -2.49 0.99 0.89
CA LEU A 118 -1.72 -0.05 1.56
C LEU A 118 -2.49 -0.61 2.75
N GLY A 119 -2.55 -1.93 2.86
CA GLY A 119 -3.04 -2.64 4.04
C GLY A 119 -1.88 -3.32 4.74
N ASP A 120 -1.50 -2.84 5.93
CA ASP A 120 -0.39 -3.38 6.68
C ASP A 120 -0.77 -3.60 8.15
N TYR A 121 -0.22 -4.65 8.74
CA TYR A 121 -0.30 -4.87 10.18
C TYR A 121 1.00 -5.54 10.65
N TRP A 122 1.69 -4.94 11.58
CA TRP A 122 2.90 -5.50 12.19
C TRP A 122 3.30 -4.70 13.44
N HIS A 123 4.57 -4.81 13.80
CA HIS A 123 5.21 -4.00 14.84
C HIS A 123 5.59 -2.62 14.29
N ASP A 124 5.73 -1.64 15.17
CA ASP A 124 6.27 -0.31 14.87
C ASP A 124 5.47 0.45 13.79
N MET A 125 4.14 0.30 13.80
CA MET A 125 3.28 0.85 12.77
C MET A 125 3.10 2.37 12.85
N ASP A 126 3.44 3.02 13.95
CA ASP A 126 3.37 4.48 14.07
C ASP A 126 4.32 5.17 13.09
N GLU A 127 5.54 4.66 12.95
CA GLU A 127 6.52 5.17 11.99
C GLU A 127 6.12 4.87 10.55
N ALA A 128 5.49 3.74 10.31
CA ALA A 128 4.92 3.40 8.99
C ALA A 128 3.80 4.37 8.63
N CYS A 129 2.87 4.67 9.56
CA CYS A 129 1.81 5.65 9.37
C CYS A 129 2.37 7.05 9.05
N ALA A 130 3.36 7.51 9.82
CA ALA A 130 4.01 8.79 9.59
C ALA A 130 4.69 8.88 8.22
N PHE A 131 5.25 7.78 7.75
CA PHE A 131 5.87 7.73 6.42
C PHE A 131 4.84 7.67 5.31
N ILE A 132 3.76 6.92 5.47
CA ILE A 132 2.62 6.87 4.52
C ILE A 132 2.03 8.26 4.32
N ASP A 133 1.80 9.00 5.41
CA ASP A 133 1.32 10.39 5.36
C ASP A 133 2.31 11.29 4.61
N LYS A 134 3.60 11.17 4.91
CA LYS A 134 4.66 11.95 4.26
C LYS A 134 4.75 11.73 2.76
N VAL A 135 4.52 10.51 2.27
CA VAL A 135 4.56 10.20 0.83
C VAL A 135 3.23 10.42 0.12
N GLY A 136 2.18 10.75 0.87
CA GLY A 136 0.84 11.02 0.34
C GLY A 136 0.07 9.79 -0.10
N ALA A 137 0.43 8.60 0.37
CA ALA A 137 -0.32 7.38 0.14
C ALA A 137 -1.49 7.23 1.13
N ARG A 138 -2.33 6.23 0.93
CA ARG A 138 -3.40 5.85 1.87
C ARG A 138 -3.03 4.57 2.58
N GLY A 139 -3.37 4.44 3.85
CA GLY A 139 -3.11 3.24 4.65
C GLY A 139 -4.31 2.80 5.47
N ASN A 140 -4.52 1.49 5.52
CA ASN A 140 -5.31 0.82 6.54
C ASN A 140 -4.34 0.01 7.40
N ILE A 141 -3.91 0.63 8.49
CA ILE A 141 -2.76 0.17 9.26
C ILE A 141 -3.21 -0.25 10.65
N THR A 142 -2.73 -1.41 11.08
CA THR A 142 -3.07 -1.98 12.40
C THR A 142 -1.81 -2.41 13.13
N GLN A 143 -1.65 -1.94 14.36
CA GLN A 143 -0.58 -2.40 15.24
C GLN A 143 -0.82 -3.84 15.66
N LEU A 144 0.19 -4.70 15.52
CA LEU A 144 0.17 -6.04 16.06
C LEU A 144 0.33 -6.00 17.57
N VAL A 145 -0.64 -6.55 18.26
CA VAL A 145 -0.59 -6.75 19.72
C VAL A 145 -0.33 -8.22 20.00
N ARG A 146 0.77 -8.52 20.68
CA ARG A 146 1.09 -9.86 21.15
C ARG A 146 0.90 -9.92 22.65
N ALA A 147 0.32 -10.99 23.15
CA ALA A 147 0.31 -11.25 24.59
C ALA A 147 1.73 -11.35 25.12
N ALA A 148 2.04 -10.59 26.16
CA ALA A 148 3.36 -10.56 26.78
C ALA A 148 3.78 -11.92 27.34
N LYS A 149 2.82 -12.78 27.68
CA LYS A 149 3.03 -14.17 28.08
C LYS A 149 1.98 -15.03 27.39
N GLN A 150 2.41 -16.05 26.65
CA GLN A 150 1.50 -17.08 26.19
C GLN A 150 0.91 -17.81 27.40
N LYS A 151 -0.29 -17.42 27.79
CA LYS A 151 -1.09 -18.19 28.73
C LYS A 151 -1.61 -19.42 27.97
N VAL A 152 -1.29 -20.59 28.44
CA VAL A 152 -1.84 -21.82 27.90
C VAL A 152 -3.27 -21.95 28.42
N TYR A 153 -4.26 -21.68 27.57
CA TYR A 153 -5.67 -21.84 27.90
C TYR A 153 -6.05 -23.32 27.84
N LYS A 154 -6.83 -23.75 28.81
CA LYS A 154 -7.47 -25.07 28.76
C LYS A 154 -8.70 -25.02 27.86
N PRO A 155 -9.10 -26.14 27.27
CA PRO A 155 -10.36 -26.21 26.52
C PRO A 155 -11.53 -25.66 27.34
N GLY A 156 -12.21 -24.62 26.82
CA GLY A 156 -13.35 -23.96 27.47
C GLY A 156 -13.00 -22.73 28.33
N GLU A 157 -11.73 -22.39 28.51
CA GLU A 157 -11.34 -21.08 29.08
C GLU A 157 -11.54 -19.98 28.04
N LEU A 158 -12.11 -18.84 28.48
CA LEU A 158 -12.26 -17.67 27.64
C LEU A 158 -10.92 -16.91 27.59
N TYR A 159 -10.56 -16.46 26.41
CA TYR A 159 -9.43 -15.56 26.21
C TYR A 159 -9.78 -14.18 26.79
N GLU A 160 -8.98 -13.67 27.71
CA GLU A 160 -9.17 -12.35 28.29
C GLU A 160 -8.30 -11.35 27.54
N PHE A 161 -8.93 -10.26 27.05
CA PHE A 161 -8.27 -9.24 26.23
C PHE A 161 -7.10 -8.56 26.97
N ASP A 162 -7.24 -8.35 28.28
CA ASP A 162 -6.19 -7.75 29.12
C ASP A 162 -4.90 -8.58 29.18
N ASP A 163 -4.99 -9.89 28.96
CA ASP A 163 -3.82 -10.77 28.84
C ASP A 163 -3.03 -10.53 27.53
N ALA A 164 -3.65 -9.88 26.55
CA ALA A 164 -3.04 -9.60 25.25
C ALA A 164 -2.35 -8.22 25.19
N MET A 165 -2.78 -7.30 26.01
CA MET A 165 -2.31 -5.91 25.92
C MET A 165 -0.94 -5.70 26.58
N GLY A 166 -0.39 -6.68 27.30
CA GLY A 166 0.95 -6.58 27.89
C GLY A 166 1.36 -5.17 28.39
N GLU A 167 2.04 -5.06 29.47
CA GLU A 167 2.53 -3.75 29.95
C GLU A 167 3.53 -3.12 28.98
#